data_7f3eac5b8e0beb4a7db250ce20d38751
#
_entry.id   7f3eac5b8e0beb4a7db250ce20d38751
#
_cell.length_a   1.000
_cell.length_b   1.000
_cell.length_c   1.000
_cell.angle_alpha   90.00
_cell.angle_beta   90.00
_cell.angle_gamma   90.00
#
_symmetry.space_group_name_H-M   'P 1'
#
loop_
_entity.id
_entity.type
_entity.pdbx_description
1 polymer ?
#
loop_
_entity_poly.entity_id
_entity_poly.type
_entity_poly.pdbx_seq_one_letter_code
_entity_poly.pdbx_strand_id
1 'polypeptide(L)'
;MNRKPFPHQINEYHGKVRDVYYIDNQLLVMIASDRISAFDVILPSPIPFKGQVLNQIAAYMLKATRDICPNWLLDTPAPHVAIGKKCEPFKIEMVVRGNLVGHAWRTYSAGGRNLCGVSLPDGMAENDFFPSPIITPSTKASEGHDEDISKEEIIAQGLASSTDWAVLEKYALALFQRGKEIAAKQGLILVDTKYEFGKIGDTIYLMDEIHTPDSSRYFYADGFEQRQASKEKQKQLSKEFVREWLIANNFMGKEGQTVPAMSTEWIDTISKRYIELYEQVIGEKFIPQQLSEEETYKVICASLEKLS
;
A
#
# COMPACT_ATOMS: atom_id res chain seq x y z
N MET A 1 25.35 -0.27 9.51
CA MET A 1 26.47 -0.48 8.58
C MET A 1 26.69 0.81 7.81
N ASN A 2 27.93 1.27 7.67
CA ASN A 2 28.24 2.46 6.86
C ASN A 2 28.20 2.06 5.38
N ARG A 3 27.02 2.11 4.77
CA ARG A 3 26.91 1.92 3.33
C ARG A 3 27.50 3.13 2.60
N LYS A 4 28.24 2.89 1.52
CA LYS A 4 28.71 3.95 0.63
C LYS A 4 27.51 4.67 0.03
N PRO A 5 27.43 6.03 0.06
CA PRO A 5 26.34 6.77 -0.56
C PRO A 5 26.25 6.47 -2.05
N PHE A 6 25.06 6.53 -2.62
CA PHE A 6 24.88 6.48 -4.07
C PHE A 6 25.44 7.72 -4.75
N PRO A 7 25.80 7.65 -6.05
CA PRO A 7 26.14 8.85 -6.81
C PRO A 7 25.06 9.92 -6.66
N HIS A 8 25.49 11.16 -6.38
CA HIS A 8 24.61 12.32 -6.19
C HIS A 8 23.55 12.19 -5.08
N GLN A 9 23.73 11.27 -4.12
CA GLN A 9 22.84 11.17 -2.97
C GLN A 9 23.00 12.42 -2.08
N ILE A 10 21.87 13.10 -1.81
CA ILE A 10 21.84 14.32 -0.98
C ILE A 10 21.18 14.11 0.38
N ASN A 11 20.33 13.09 0.51
CA ASN A 11 19.64 12.75 1.76
C ASN A 11 19.19 11.30 1.77
N GLU A 12 18.77 10.80 2.94
CA GLU A 12 18.16 9.49 3.10
C GLU A 12 17.08 9.52 4.18
N TYR A 13 16.12 8.61 4.07
CA TYR A 13 15.06 8.40 5.04
C TYR A 13 14.83 6.90 5.22
N HIS A 14 14.87 6.45 6.46
CA HIS A 14 14.62 5.05 6.83
C HIS A 14 13.22 4.93 7.41
N GLY A 15 12.29 4.49 6.56
CA GLY A 15 10.89 4.27 6.96
C GLY A 15 10.68 2.91 7.64
N LYS A 16 9.44 2.65 8.04
CA LYS A 16 9.06 1.40 8.73
C LYS A 16 9.34 0.15 7.89
N VAL A 17 9.16 0.24 6.57
CA VAL A 17 9.27 -0.91 5.64
C VAL A 17 10.08 -0.60 4.37
N ARG A 18 10.46 0.64 4.16
CA ARG A 18 11.25 1.10 3.00
C ARG A 18 12.33 2.07 3.42
N ASP A 19 13.43 2.03 2.70
CA ASP A 19 14.50 3.02 2.79
C ASP A 19 14.48 3.84 1.49
N VAL A 20 14.51 5.17 1.62
CA VAL A 20 14.42 6.12 0.51
C VAL A 20 15.70 6.96 0.48
N TYR A 21 16.33 7.03 -0.68
CA TYR A 21 17.54 7.81 -0.92
C TYR A 21 17.25 8.86 -1.98
N TYR A 22 17.45 10.09 -1.63
CA TYR A 22 17.21 11.23 -2.52
C TYR A 22 18.46 11.49 -3.35
N ILE A 23 18.29 11.43 -4.68
CA ILE A 23 19.35 11.63 -5.67
C ILE A 23 19.13 12.99 -6.34
N ASP A 24 20.03 13.92 -6.10
CA ASP A 24 19.82 15.33 -6.46
C ASP A 24 18.44 15.83 -5.98
N ASN A 25 17.82 16.72 -6.73
CA ASN A 25 16.46 17.20 -6.45
C ASN A 25 15.38 16.56 -7.35
N GLN A 26 15.73 15.57 -8.16
CA GLN A 26 14.87 15.06 -9.21
C GLN A 26 14.49 13.58 -9.05
N LEU A 27 15.39 12.77 -8.51
CA LEU A 27 15.21 11.34 -8.42
C LEU A 27 15.22 10.84 -6.97
N LEU A 28 14.64 9.69 -6.78
CA LEU A 28 14.79 8.92 -5.55
C LEU A 28 15.00 7.43 -5.87
N VAL A 29 15.74 6.76 -5.01
CA VAL A 29 15.88 5.30 -4.96
C VAL A 29 15.09 4.82 -3.74
N MET A 30 14.16 3.91 -3.96
CA MET A 30 13.37 3.29 -2.90
C MET A 30 13.74 1.81 -2.80
N ILE A 31 14.17 1.38 -1.62
CA ILE A 31 14.51 -0.01 -1.33
C ILE A 31 13.44 -0.58 -0.38
N ALA A 32 12.63 -1.48 -0.87
CA ALA A 32 11.67 -2.21 -0.06
C ALA A 32 12.41 -3.26 0.77
N SER A 33 12.25 -3.19 2.07
CA SER A 33 12.90 -4.11 3.01
C SER A 33 11.97 -5.25 3.41
N ASP A 34 12.56 -6.27 4.00
CA ASP A 34 11.83 -7.40 4.59
C ASP A 34 11.22 -7.07 5.98
N ARG A 35 11.41 -5.83 6.47
CA ARG A 35 10.74 -5.36 7.68
C ARG A 35 9.23 -5.38 7.50
N ILE A 36 8.50 -5.78 8.53
CA ILE A 36 7.04 -5.73 8.58
C ILE A 36 6.60 -4.82 9.71
N SER A 37 5.58 -4.01 9.46
CA SER A 37 5.01 -3.11 10.45
C SER A 37 3.50 -3.35 10.55
N ALA A 38 2.99 -3.37 11.78
CA ALA A 38 1.56 -3.40 12.06
C ALA A 38 1.27 -2.54 13.30
N PHE A 39 0.13 -1.83 13.33
CA PHE A 39 -0.21 -0.86 14.38
C PHE A 39 0.89 0.17 14.61
N ASP A 40 1.51 0.65 13.53
CA ASP A 40 2.62 1.60 13.50
C ASP A 40 3.93 1.15 14.17
N VAL A 41 4.01 -0.10 14.61
CA VAL A 41 5.19 -0.72 15.21
C VAL A 41 5.87 -1.65 14.21
N ILE A 42 7.21 -1.54 14.09
CA ILE A 42 8.01 -2.50 13.33
C ILE A 42 8.13 -3.77 14.17
N LEU A 43 7.75 -4.91 13.58
CA LEU A 43 7.83 -6.20 14.25
C LEU A 43 9.29 -6.69 14.32
N PRO A 44 9.64 -7.52 15.32
CA PRO A 44 11.03 -7.82 15.65
C PRO A 44 11.77 -8.66 14.61
N SER A 45 11.05 -9.38 13.76
CA SER A 45 11.64 -10.27 12.77
C SER A 45 11.29 -9.86 11.35
N PRO A 46 12.26 -9.82 10.42
CA PRO A 46 11.99 -9.60 9.00
C PRO A 46 11.23 -10.80 8.40
N ILE A 47 10.46 -10.53 7.35
CA ILE A 47 9.73 -11.55 6.60
C ILE A 47 10.47 -11.82 5.29
N PRO A 48 11.01 -13.02 5.10
CA PRO A 48 11.79 -13.34 3.90
C PRO A 48 11.04 -13.00 2.61
N PHE A 49 11.72 -12.32 1.68
CA PHE A 49 11.23 -11.90 0.37
C PHE A 49 10.09 -10.89 0.35
N LYS A 50 9.64 -10.39 1.50
CA LYS A 50 8.55 -9.40 1.56
C LYS A 50 8.85 -8.16 0.72
N GLY A 51 10.06 -7.61 0.81
CA GLY A 51 10.48 -6.45 0.03
C GLY A 51 10.41 -6.70 -1.48
N GLN A 52 10.82 -7.88 -1.93
CA GLN A 52 10.75 -8.26 -3.35
C GLN A 52 9.30 -8.39 -3.82
N VAL A 53 8.46 -9.04 -3.03
CA VAL A 53 7.02 -9.19 -3.34
C VAL A 53 6.35 -7.81 -3.48
N LEU A 54 6.53 -6.93 -2.50
CA LEU A 54 5.93 -5.60 -2.53
C LEU A 54 6.38 -4.79 -3.74
N ASN A 55 7.69 -4.72 -3.98
CA ASN A 55 8.22 -3.89 -5.06
C ASN A 55 7.82 -4.41 -6.44
N GLN A 56 7.82 -5.72 -6.66
CA GLN A 56 7.44 -6.31 -7.95
C GLN A 56 5.95 -6.15 -8.24
N ILE A 57 5.06 -6.34 -7.24
CA ILE A 57 3.62 -6.06 -7.40
C ILE A 57 3.40 -4.57 -7.71
N ALA A 58 4.02 -3.67 -6.93
CA ALA A 58 3.90 -2.24 -7.16
C ALA A 58 4.37 -1.85 -8.57
N ALA A 59 5.53 -2.33 -9.00
CA ALA A 59 6.07 -2.05 -10.33
C ALA A 59 5.16 -2.57 -11.46
N TYR A 60 4.63 -3.79 -11.31
CA TYR A 60 3.66 -4.35 -12.27
C TYR A 60 2.41 -3.48 -12.37
N MET A 61 1.82 -3.12 -11.24
CA MET A 61 0.60 -2.32 -11.21
C MET A 61 0.81 -0.88 -11.68
N LEU A 62 1.93 -0.24 -11.32
CA LEU A 62 2.30 1.08 -11.84
C LEU A 62 2.48 1.07 -13.37
N LYS A 63 3.03 -0.01 -13.94
CA LYS A 63 3.12 -0.19 -15.39
C LYS A 63 1.75 -0.42 -16.03
N ALA A 64 0.88 -1.24 -15.42
CA ALA A 64 -0.45 -1.59 -15.92
C ALA A 64 -1.47 -0.44 -15.86
N THR A 65 -1.13 0.66 -15.19
CA THR A 65 -1.99 1.84 -15.00
C THR A 65 -1.44 3.13 -15.61
N ARG A 66 -0.36 3.06 -16.40
CA ARG A 66 0.31 4.23 -16.99
C ARG A 66 -0.59 5.04 -17.93
N ASP A 67 -1.58 4.42 -18.52
CA ASP A 67 -2.58 5.04 -19.39
C ASP A 67 -3.65 5.84 -18.62
N ILE A 68 -3.75 5.64 -17.30
CA ILE A 68 -4.71 6.33 -16.42
C ILE A 68 -4.12 7.64 -15.91
N CYS A 69 -2.92 7.57 -15.35
CA CYS A 69 -2.21 8.75 -14.84
C CYS A 69 -0.69 8.54 -14.90
N PRO A 70 0.10 9.64 -14.99
CA PRO A 70 1.53 9.55 -14.82
C PRO A 70 1.87 8.95 -13.46
N ASN A 71 2.97 8.20 -13.37
CA ASN A 71 3.47 7.72 -12.10
C ASN A 71 4.97 7.99 -11.94
N TRP A 72 5.44 7.88 -10.71
CA TRP A 72 6.81 8.21 -10.32
C TRP A 72 7.87 7.23 -10.83
N LEU A 73 7.50 5.97 -11.12
CA LEU A 73 8.42 4.88 -11.42
C LEU A 73 9.12 5.07 -12.78
N LEU A 74 10.45 5.01 -12.76
CA LEU A 74 11.31 5.03 -13.95
C LEU A 74 11.97 3.68 -14.22
N ASP A 75 12.56 3.04 -13.19
CA ASP A 75 13.28 1.78 -13.32
C ASP A 75 13.15 0.88 -12.07
N THR A 76 13.40 -0.41 -12.25
CA THR A 76 13.43 -1.43 -11.19
C THR A 76 14.68 -2.29 -11.34
N PRO A 77 15.87 -1.77 -10.94
CA PRO A 77 17.16 -2.44 -11.20
C PRO A 77 17.36 -3.73 -10.41
N ALA A 78 16.59 -3.94 -9.35
CA ALA A 78 16.56 -5.17 -8.57
C ALA A 78 15.12 -5.46 -8.08
N PRO A 79 14.77 -6.72 -7.72
CA PRO A 79 13.40 -7.10 -7.35
C PRO A 79 12.81 -6.29 -6.20
N HIS A 80 13.65 -5.79 -5.30
CA HIS A 80 13.23 -5.00 -4.13
C HIS A 80 13.58 -3.51 -4.26
N VAL A 81 14.03 -3.05 -5.44
CA VAL A 81 14.47 -1.67 -5.67
C VAL A 81 13.65 -1.02 -6.78
N ALA A 82 13.18 0.18 -6.53
CA ALA A 82 12.57 1.08 -7.51
C ALA A 82 13.33 2.40 -7.56
N ILE A 83 13.52 2.94 -8.75
CA ILE A 83 14.06 4.27 -8.99
C ILE A 83 12.99 5.09 -9.69
N GLY A 84 12.79 6.32 -9.26
CA GLY A 84 11.79 7.15 -9.86
C GLY A 84 11.94 8.63 -9.57
N LYS A 85 10.96 9.38 -10.02
CA LYS A 85 10.90 10.83 -9.88
C LYS A 85 10.59 11.22 -8.44
N LYS A 86 11.29 12.23 -7.94
CA LYS A 86 10.94 12.89 -6.68
C LYS A 86 9.76 13.81 -6.92
N CYS A 87 8.62 13.46 -6.37
CA CYS A 87 7.42 14.29 -6.40
C CYS A 87 7.25 15.03 -5.07
N GLU A 88 6.63 16.20 -5.10
CA GLU A 88 6.15 16.87 -3.90
C GLU A 88 4.82 16.25 -3.45
N PRO A 89 4.75 15.56 -2.30
CA PRO A 89 3.58 14.78 -1.92
C PRO A 89 2.41 15.67 -1.51
N PHE A 90 1.20 15.27 -1.91
CA PHE A 90 0.02 15.66 -1.16
C PHE A 90 0.05 14.95 0.20
N LYS A 91 -0.18 15.70 1.27
CA LYS A 91 -0.17 15.14 2.63
C LYS A 91 -1.49 14.46 2.98
N ILE A 92 -2.01 13.69 2.06
CA ILE A 92 -3.24 12.91 2.17
C ILE A 92 -3.05 11.53 1.53
N GLU A 93 -3.72 10.53 2.09
CA GLU A 93 -3.89 9.21 1.50
C GLU A 93 -5.30 9.09 0.93
N MET A 94 -5.42 8.73 -0.34
CA MET A 94 -6.68 8.51 -1.02
C MET A 94 -7.12 7.05 -0.86
N VAL A 95 -7.89 6.75 0.19
CA VAL A 95 -8.39 5.39 0.44
C VAL A 95 -9.67 5.18 -0.35
N VAL A 96 -9.65 4.22 -1.29
CA VAL A 96 -10.83 3.83 -2.08
C VAL A 96 -11.35 2.50 -1.55
N ARG A 97 -12.66 2.43 -1.30
CA ARG A 97 -13.33 1.25 -0.75
C ARG A 97 -14.44 0.77 -1.68
N GLY A 98 -14.37 -0.49 -2.08
CA GLY A 98 -15.44 -1.18 -2.81
C GLY A 98 -16.40 -1.92 -1.87
N ASN A 99 -15.94 -2.27 -0.68
CA ASN A 99 -16.68 -3.07 0.30
C ASN A 99 -16.62 -2.44 1.70
N LEU A 100 -17.62 -2.74 2.51
CA LEU A 100 -17.70 -2.29 3.91
C LEU A 100 -16.84 -3.19 4.81
N VAL A 101 -15.56 -2.85 4.97
CA VAL A 101 -14.59 -3.65 5.73
C VAL A 101 -13.69 -2.80 6.64
N GLY A 102 -13.00 -3.43 7.53
CA GLY A 102 -11.93 -2.84 8.34
C GLY A 102 -12.38 -1.60 9.10
N HIS A 103 -11.73 -0.44 8.88
CA HIS A 103 -12.08 0.80 9.56
C HIS A 103 -13.52 1.23 9.24
N ALA A 104 -13.95 1.18 7.99
CA ALA A 104 -15.31 1.52 7.61
C ALA A 104 -16.36 0.63 8.30
N TRP A 105 -16.09 -0.68 8.40
CA TRP A 105 -16.96 -1.59 9.14
C TRP A 105 -16.99 -1.27 10.64
N ARG A 106 -15.85 -1.02 11.26
CA ARG A 106 -15.80 -0.65 12.69
C ARG A 106 -16.61 0.59 13.00
N THR A 107 -16.49 1.62 12.16
CA THR A 107 -17.30 2.85 12.27
C THR A 107 -18.79 2.56 12.09
N TYR A 108 -19.14 1.77 11.07
CA TYR A 108 -20.51 1.42 10.76
C TYR A 108 -21.17 0.58 11.86
N SER A 109 -20.48 -0.47 12.34
CA SER A 109 -20.98 -1.35 13.40
C SER A 109 -21.12 -0.65 14.75
N ALA A 110 -20.37 0.42 15.00
CA ALA A 110 -20.50 1.30 16.14
C ALA A 110 -21.67 2.32 16.01
N GLY A 111 -22.45 2.25 14.92
CA GLY A 111 -23.58 3.13 14.65
C GLY A 111 -23.28 4.34 13.78
N GLY A 112 -22.03 4.55 13.36
CA GLY A 112 -21.64 5.62 12.43
C GLY A 112 -22.26 5.41 11.04
N ARG A 113 -22.76 6.50 10.44
CA ARG A 113 -23.33 6.53 9.08
C ARG A 113 -22.68 7.58 8.20
N ASN A 114 -21.61 8.17 8.67
CA ASN A 114 -20.76 9.08 7.91
C ASN A 114 -19.30 8.71 8.13
N LEU A 115 -18.51 8.65 7.06
CA LEU A 115 -17.09 8.40 7.09
C LEU A 115 -16.40 9.37 6.11
N CYS A 116 -15.52 10.23 6.60
CA CYS A 116 -14.82 11.25 5.79
C CYS A 116 -15.76 12.11 4.94
N GLY A 117 -16.94 12.49 5.47
CA GLY A 117 -17.97 13.24 4.74
C GLY A 117 -18.88 12.38 3.84
N VAL A 118 -18.60 11.08 3.68
CA VAL A 118 -19.41 10.17 2.85
C VAL A 118 -20.48 9.50 3.69
N SER A 119 -21.76 9.62 3.27
CA SER A 119 -22.87 8.91 3.88
C SER A 119 -22.86 7.42 3.54
N LEU A 120 -22.94 6.58 4.56
CA LEU A 120 -22.96 5.12 4.40
C LEU A 120 -24.43 4.64 4.38
N PRO A 121 -24.83 3.78 3.40
CA PRO A 121 -26.19 3.26 3.33
C PRO A 121 -26.58 2.44 4.56
N ASP A 122 -27.85 2.50 4.96
CA ASP A 122 -28.36 1.64 6.02
C ASP A 122 -28.53 0.18 5.57
N GLY A 123 -28.53 -0.73 6.54
CA GLY A 123 -28.82 -2.16 6.31
C GLY A 123 -27.66 -2.98 5.73
N MET A 124 -26.46 -2.40 5.64
CA MET A 124 -25.27 -3.13 5.19
C MET A 124 -24.71 -4.04 6.28
N ALA A 125 -24.19 -5.18 5.85
CA ALA A 125 -23.40 -6.11 6.67
C ALA A 125 -21.89 -5.97 6.38
N GLU A 126 -21.05 -6.57 7.25
CA GLU A 126 -19.62 -6.65 7.00
C GLU A 126 -19.35 -7.33 5.65
N ASN A 127 -18.39 -6.82 4.91
CA ASN A 127 -17.95 -7.24 3.57
C ASN A 127 -18.93 -6.91 2.43
N ASP A 128 -20.12 -6.38 2.68
CA ASP A 128 -21.03 -5.98 1.61
C ASP A 128 -20.35 -4.98 0.65
N PHE A 129 -20.69 -5.10 -0.63
CA PHE A 129 -20.27 -4.13 -1.63
C PHE A 129 -21.02 -2.82 -1.44
N PHE A 130 -20.31 -1.71 -1.52
CA PHE A 130 -20.94 -0.43 -1.71
C PHE A 130 -21.63 -0.37 -3.09
N PRO A 131 -22.74 0.38 -3.25
CA PRO A 131 -23.40 0.59 -4.56
C PRO A 131 -22.44 1.15 -5.62
N SER A 132 -21.49 1.98 -5.21
CA SER A 132 -20.34 2.45 -5.97
C SER A 132 -19.15 2.59 -5.02
N PRO A 133 -17.90 2.47 -5.51
CA PRO A 133 -16.73 2.70 -4.66
C PRO A 133 -16.77 4.09 -4.04
N ILE A 134 -16.40 4.17 -2.77
CA ILE A 134 -16.32 5.43 -2.01
C ILE A 134 -14.87 5.80 -1.75
N ILE A 135 -14.60 7.11 -1.61
CA ILE A 135 -13.30 7.64 -1.21
C ILE A 135 -13.40 8.15 0.21
N THR A 136 -12.54 7.63 1.08
CA THR A 136 -12.47 7.99 2.51
C THR A 136 -11.03 8.36 2.83
N PRO A 137 -10.62 9.62 2.61
CA PRO A 137 -9.24 10.03 2.75
C PRO A 137 -8.79 10.01 4.21
N SER A 138 -7.47 9.91 4.40
CA SER A 138 -6.83 10.23 5.67
C SER A 138 -5.70 11.24 5.46
N THR A 139 -5.38 11.99 6.50
CA THR A 139 -4.15 12.78 6.54
C THR A 139 -2.95 11.86 6.50
N LYS A 140 -1.81 12.35 6.02
CA LYS A 140 -0.52 11.69 6.18
C LYS A 140 0.28 12.48 7.20
N ALA A 141 0.17 12.06 8.47
CA ALA A 141 0.83 12.72 9.57
C ALA A 141 2.36 12.54 9.48
N SER A 142 3.10 13.61 9.75
CA SER A 142 4.56 13.51 9.93
C SER A 142 4.92 12.91 11.29
N GLU A 143 4.05 13.10 12.28
CA GLU A 143 4.13 12.55 13.64
C GLU A 143 2.72 12.16 14.10
N GLY A 144 2.60 11.06 14.86
CA GLY A 144 1.31 10.55 15.36
C GLY A 144 0.66 9.55 14.42
N HIS A 145 -0.66 9.59 14.35
CA HIS A 145 -1.46 8.68 13.53
C HIS A 145 -2.18 9.45 12.42
N ASP A 146 -2.41 8.78 11.30
CA ASP A 146 -3.24 9.30 10.23
C ASP A 146 -4.69 9.41 10.71
N GLU A 147 -5.35 10.52 10.39
CA GLU A 147 -6.73 10.82 10.81
C GLU A 147 -7.66 10.89 9.60
N ASP A 148 -8.89 10.41 9.80
CA ASP A 148 -9.95 10.56 8.81
C ASP A 148 -10.18 12.05 8.53
N ILE A 149 -10.29 12.41 7.25
CA ILE A 149 -10.52 13.78 6.81
C ILE A 149 -11.49 13.80 5.63
N SER A 150 -12.39 14.79 5.60
CA SER A 150 -13.31 14.96 4.47
C SER A 150 -12.69 15.76 3.33
N LYS A 151 -13.28 15.68 2.13
CA LYS A 151 -12.95 16.51 1.00
C LYS A 151 -12.99 18.01 1.33
N GLU A 152 -14.03 18.42 2.04
CA GLU A 152 -14.26 19.81 2.43
C GLU A 152 -13.13 20.31 3.34
N GLU A 153 -12.73 19.50 4.30
CA GLU A 153 -11.63 19.82 5.21
C GLU A 153 -10.28 19.84 4.50
N ILE A 154 -10.02 18.90 3.56
CA ILE A 154 -8.80 18.89 2.73
C ILE A 154 -8.65 20.21 1.97
N ILE A 155 -9.74 20.68 1.36
CA ILE A 155 -9.74 21.94 0.60
C ILE A 155 -9.61 23.13 1.55
N ALA A 156 -10.34 23.14 2.65
CA ALA A 156 -10.31 24.21 3.64
C ALA A 156 -8.94 24.37 4.30
N GLN A 157 -8.25 23.28 4.55
CA GLN A 157 -6.89 23.27 5.11
C GLN A 157 -5.79 23.51 4.07
N GLY A 158 -6.14 23.62 2.79
CA GLY A 158 -5.19 23.83 1.70
C GLY A 158 -4.27 22.65 1.41
N LEU A 159 -4.64 21.43 1.84
CA LEU A 159 -3.88 20.20 1.56
C LEU A 159 -3.97 19.82 0.07
N ALA A 160 -5.08 20.16 -0.60
CA ALA A 160 -5.24 20.15 -2.03
C ALA A 160 -6.22 21.26 -2.44
N SER A 161 -6.00 21.85 -3.63
CA SER A 161 -7.01 22.75 -4.21
C SER A 161 -8.24 21.97 -4.68
N SER A 162 -9.36 22.64 -4.89
CA SER A 162 -10.57 21.99 -5.46
C SER A 162 -10.29 21.38 -6.84
N THR A 163 -9.44 22.00 -7.62
CA THR A 163 -9.02 21.51 -8.95
C THR A 163 -8.15 20.26 -8.81
N ASP A 164 -7.17 20.28 -7.89
CA ASP A 164 -6.32 19.12 -7.63
C ASP A 164 -7.15 17.95 -7.11
N TRP A 165 -8.04 18.22 -6.15
CA TRP A 165 -8.94 17.19 -5.62
C TRP A 165 -9.73 16.50 -6.72
N ALA A 166 -10.31 17.23 -7.66
CA ALA A 166 -11.06 16.64 -8.77
C ALA A 166 -10.20 15.68 -9.62
N VAL A 167 -8.91 16.00 -9.80
CA VAL A 167 -7.96 15.12 -10.50
C VAL A 167 -7.62 13.89 -9.65
N LEU A 168 -7.34 14.08 -8.36
CA LEU A 168 -7.03 12.98 -7.42
C LEU A 168 -8.19 11.99 -7.35
N GLU A 169 -9.41 12.46 -7.19
CA GLU A 169 -10.64 11.65 -7.15
C GLU A 169 -10.82 10.85 -8.43
N LYS A 170 -10.70 11.50 -9.60
CA LYS A 170 -10.78 10.85 -10.92
C LYS A 170 -9.73 9.75 -11.06
N TYR A 171 -8.46 10.05 -10.71
CA TYR A 171 -7.37 9.07 -10.81
C TYR A 171 -7.58 7.92 -9.85
N ALA A 172 -7.91 8.18 -8.59
CA ALA A 172 -8.10 7.15 -7.57
C ALA A 172 -9.20 6.15 -7.97
N LEU A 173 -10.35 6.64 -8.45
CA LEU A 173 -11.45 5.77 -8.90
C LEU A 173 -11.08 4.97 -10.15
N ALA A 174 -10.41 5.56 -11.13
CA ALA A 174 -9.99 4.87 -12.35
C ALA A 174 -8.91 3.81 -12.07
N LEU A 175 -7.96 4.11 -11.19
CA LEU A 175 -6.95 3.16 -10.71
C LEU A 175 -7.59 1.98 -9.97
N PHE A 176 -8.57 2.26 -9.10
CA PHE A 176 -9.31 1.24 -8.37
C PHE A 176 -10.08 0.33 -9.32
N GLN A 177 -10.76 0.89 -10.32
CA GLN A 177 -11.48 0.12 -11.33
C GLN A 177 -10.53 -0.80 -12.11
N ARG A 178 -9.37 -0.30 -12.56
CA ARG A 178 -8.35 -1.10 -13.24
C ARG A 178 -7.81 -2.21 -12.32
N GLY A 179 -7.56 -1.89 -11.04
CA GLY A 179 -7.15 -2.88 -10.04
C GLY A 179 -8.18 -3.99 -9.85
N LYS A 180 -9.46 -3.65 -9.81
CA LYS A 180 -10.56 -4.64 -9.76
C LYS A 180 -10.58 -5.54 -10.99
N GLU A 181 -10.38 -4.98 -12.18
CA GLU A 181 -10.34 -5.74 -13.44
C GLU A 181 -9.17 -6.72 -13.49
N ILE A 182 -7.99 -6.29 -13.02
CA ILE A 182 -6.80 -7.16 -12.93
C ILE A 182 -7.05 -8.26 -11.90
N ALA A 183 -7.53 -7.92 -10.71
CA ALA A 183 -7.84 -8.88 -9.65
C ALA A 183 -8.89 -9.92 -10.09
N ALA A 184 -9.96 -9.48 -10.75
CA ALA A 184 -11.03 -10.36 -11.20
C ALA A 184 -10.55 -11.41 -12.19
N LYS A 185 -9.61 -11.10 -13.08
CA LYS A 185 -9.00 -12.07 -14.01
C LYS A 185 -8.27 -13.20 -13.28
N GLN A 186 -7.87 -12.97 -12.06
CA GLN A 186 -7.16 -13.91 -11.19
C GLN A 186 -8.06 -14.51 -10.09
N GLY A 187 -9.38 -14.36 -10.22
CA GLY A 187 -10.33 -14.86 -9.22
C GLY A 187 -10.29 -14.15 -7.88
N LEU A 188 -9.82 -12.89 -7.87
CA LEU A 188 -9.76 -12.04 -6.68
C LEU A 188 -10.73 -10.87 -6.77
N ILE A 189 -11.16 -10.39 -5.61
CA ILE A 189 -11.92 -9.16 -5.42
C ILE A 189 -10.98 -8.16 -4.75
N LEU A 190 -10.65 -7.05 -5.42
CA LEU A 190 -9.99 -5.92 -4.77
C LEU A 190 -11.02 -5.17 -3.92
N VAL A 191 -10.84 -5.22 -2.62
CA VAL A 191 -11.81 -4.77 -1.62
C VAL A 191 -11.64 -3.30 -1.29
N ASP A 192 -10.44 -2.92 -0.92
CA ASP A 192 -10.03 -1.54 -0.67
C ASP A 192 -8.54 -1.38 -0.95
N THR A 193 -8.12 -0.14 -1.15
CA THR A 193 -6.74 0.23 -1.37
C THR A 193 -6.50 1.69 -1.01
N LYS A 194 -5.24 2.06 -0.76
CA LYS A 194 -4.82 3.46 -0.63
C LYS A 194 -3.90 3.85 -1.77
N TYR A 195 -4.02 5.11 -2.19
CA TYR A 195 -3.14 5.74 -3.16
C TYR A 195 -2.51 6.99 -2.57
N GLU A 196 -1.29 7.24 -2.96
CA GLU A 196 -0.58 8.48 -2.66
C GLU A 196 -0.23 9.20 -3.96
N PHE A 197 -0.37 10.51 -3.95
CA PHE A 197 -0.10 11.35 -5.10
C PHE A 197 0.84 12.49 -4.72
N GLY A 198 1.54 13.01 -5.72
CA GLY A 198 2.38 14.19 -5.59
C GLY A 198 2.47 14.97 -6.89
N LYS A 199 3.12 16.12 -6.84
CA LYS A 199 3.29 17.01 -7.99
C LYS A 199 4.74 17.10 -8.43
N ILE A 200 4.93 17.32 -9.74
CA ILE A 200 6.14 17.88 -10.35
C ILE A 200 5.66 19.01 -11.26
N GLY A 201 5.92 20.26 -10.87
CA GLY A 201 5.25 21.39 -11.47
C GLY A 201 3.74 21.29 -11.31
N ASP A 202 2.99 21.45 -12.39
CA ASP A 202 1.53 21.36 -12.39
C ASP A 202 0.98 19.93 -12.62
N THR A 203 1.87 18.97 -12.87
CA THR A 203 1.46 17.59 -13.18
C THR A 203 1.36 16.75 -11.92
N ILE A 204 0.22 16.08 -11.73
CA ILE A 204 -0.03 15.15 -10.64
C ILE A 204 0.46 13.75 -11.05
N TYR A 205 1.27 13.15 -10.20
CA TYR A 205 1.83 11.80 -10.35
C TYR A 205 1.30 10.88 -9.26
N LEU A 206 1.00 9.64 -9.62
CA LEU A 206 0.83 8.56 -8.67
C LEU A 206 2.19 8.19 -8.08
N MET A 207 2.25 8.11 -6.75
CA MET A 207 3.47 7.84 -5.99
C MET A 207 3.39 6.50 -5.25
N ASP A 208 4.50 6.15 -4.62
CA ASP A 208 4.65 5.01 -3.71
C ASP A 208 4.22 3.68 -4.34
N GLU A 209 3.63 2.80 -3.55
CA GLU A 209 3.13 1.49 -3.98
C GLU A 209 1.63 1.52 -4.24
N ILE A 210 1.18 0.67 -5.15
CA ILE A 210 -0.24 0.44 -5.36
C ILE A 210 -0.55 -1.04 -5.42
N HIS A 211 -1.73 -1.43 -4.91
CA HIS A 211 -2.30 -2.76 -5.02
C HIS A 211 -1.45 -3.89 -4.41
N THR A 212 -0.57 -3.54 -3.48
CA THR A 212 0.27 -4.51 -2.76
C THR A 212 -0.46 -5.05 -1.52
N PRO A 213 0.02 -6.12 -0.89
CA PRO A 213 -0.53 -6.63 0.38
C PRO A 213 -0.55 -5.61 1.51
N ASP A 214 0.36 -4.64 1.47
CA ASP A 214 0.50 -3.61 2.51
C ASP A 214 -0.46 -2.43 2.29
N SER A 215 -0.80 -2.12 1.02
CA SER A 215 -1.68 -1.02 0.65
C SER A 215 -3.12 -1.44 0.35
N SER A 216 -3.41 -2.73 0.18
CA SER A 216 -4.68 -3.23 -0.34
C SER A 216 -5.15 -4.49 0.36
N ARG A 217 -6.46 -4.73 0.30
CA ARG A 217 -7.12 -5.97 0.69
C ARG A 217 -7.71 -6.67 -0.53
N TYR A 218 -7.52 -8.00 -0.56
CA TYR A 218 -8.15 -8.85 -1.55
C TYR A 218 -8.93 -9.96 -0.87
N PHE A 219 -10.11 -10.28 -1.42
CA PHE A 219 -10.82 -11.51 -1.10
C PHE A 219 -10.72 -12.48 -2.28
N TYR A 220 -10.75 -13.79 -1.99
CA TYR A 220 -11.00 -14.78 -3.03
C TYR A 220 -12.43 -14.68 -3.51
N ALA A 221 -12.64 -14.59 -4.82
CA ALA A 221 -13.99 -14.54 -5.41
C ALA A 221 -14.73 -15.87 -5.24
N ASP A 222 -13.99 -16.98 -5.35
CA ASP A 222 -14.56 -18.29 -5.12
C ASP A 222 -15.09 -18.45 -3.68
N GLY A 223 -16.38 -18.83 -3.57
CA GLY A 223 -17.10 -18.98 -2.32
C GLY A 223 -17.39 -17.68 -1.55
N PHE A 224 -17.15 -16.50 -2.13
CA PHE A 224 -17.42 -15.20 -1.45
C PHE A 224 -18.89 -15.07 -1.06
N GLU A 225 -19.81 -15.25 -2.01
CA GLU A 225 -21.25 -15.14 -1.77
C GLU A 225 -21.78 -16.16 -0.75
N GLN A 226 -21.25 -17.38 -0.80
CA GLN A 226 -21.62 -18.43 0.15
C GLN A 226 -21.20 -18.05 1.58
N ARG A 227 -19.95 -17.63 1.76
CA ARG A 227 -19.45 -17.18 3.07
C ARG A 227 -20.19 -15.95 3.57
N GLN A 228 -20.56 -15.03 2.66
CA GLN A 228 -21.34 -13.85 3.01
C GLN A 228 -22.74 -14.24 3.51
N ALA A 229 -23.42 -15.12 2.82
CA ALA A 229 -24.75 -15.63 3.20
C ALA A 229 -24.72 -16.39 4.55
N SER A 230 -23.66 -17.18 4.80
CA SER A 230 -23.45 -17.94 6.04
C SER A 230 -22.86 -17.11 7.18
N LYS A 231 -22.54 -15.82 6.95
CA LYS A 231 -21.83 -14.94 7.90
C LYS A 231 -20.48 -15.49 8.36
N GLU A 232 -19.82 -16.23 7.49
CA GLU A 232 -18.48 -16.73 7.73
C GLU A 232 -17.43 -15.69 7.37
N LYS A 233 -16.22 -15.81 7.96
CA LYS A 233 -15.10 -14.95 7.59
C LYS A 233 -14.73 -15.14 6.13
N GLN A 234 -14.51 -14.03 5.41
CA GLN A 234 -14.03 -14.09 4.04
C GLN A 234 -12.59 -14.60 3.97
N LYS A 235 -12.30 -15.42 2.97
CA LYS A 235 -10.94 -15.83 2.66
C LYS A 235 -10.22 -14.64 2.03
N GLN A 236 -9.16 -14.16 2.70
CA GLN A 236 -8.49 -12.92 2.32
C GLN A 236 -6.99 -13.10 2.09
N LEU A 237 -6.45 -12.24 1.22
CA LEU A 237 -5.04 -12.00 0.99
C LEU A 237 -4.73 -10.52 1.29
N SER A 238 -4.10 -10.26 2.41
CA SER A 238 -3.69 -8.93 2.87
C SER A 238 -2.84 -9.08 4.13
N LYS A 239 -2.30 -8.00 4.64
CA LYS A 239 -1.60 -7.99 5.93
C LYS A 239 -2.53 -8.13 7.15
N GLU A 240 -3.86 -8.13 6.95
CA GLU A 240 -4.83 -8.17 8.06
C GLU A 240 -4.67 -9.43 8.95
N PHE A 241 -4.32 -10.59 8.37
CA PHE A 241 -4.08 -11.80 9.16
C PHE A 241 -2.93 -11.65 10.17
N VAL A 242 -1.94 -10.79 9.89
CA VAL A 242 -0.87 -10.47 10.85
C VAL A 242 -1.42 -9.62 11.99
N ARG A 243 -2.31 -8.66 11.69
CA ARG A 243 -2.99 -7.85 12.70
C ARG A 243 -3.91 -8.70 13.57
N GLU A 244 -4.70 -9.61 12.97
CA GLU A 244 -5.55 -10.55 13.71
C GLU A 244 -4.72 -11.41 14.68
N TRP A 245 -3.56 -11.91 14.22
CA TRP A 245 -2.66 -12.68 15.08
C TRP A 245 -2.10 -11.83 16.22
N LEU A 246 -1.69 -10.60 15.97
CA LEU A 246 -1.21 -9.68 17.00
C LEU A 246 -2.31 -9.40 18.04
N ILE A 247 -3.55 -9.14 17.61
CA ILE A 247 -4.69 -8.92 18.49
C ILE A 247 -4.95 -10.16 19.35
N ALA A 248 -4.93 -11.35 18.77
CA ALA A 248 -5.08 -12.62 19.50
C ALA A 248 -3.98 -12.86 20.54
N ASN A 249 -2.81 -12.23 20.36
CA ASN A 249 -1.69 -12.21 21.30
C ASN A 249 -1.64 -10.93 22.16
N ASN A 250 -2.78 -10.23 22.31
CA ASN A 250 -2.95 -9.04 23.16
C ASN A 250 -2.08 -7.84 22.76
N PHE A 251 -1.76 -7.70 21.47
CA PHE A 251 -0.98 -6.57 20.95
C PHE A 251 -1.78 -5.78 19.92
N MET A 252 -1.93 -4.47 20.15
CA MET A 252 -2.60 -3.51 19.26
C MET A 252 -1.79 -2.19 19.14
N GLY A 253 -0.52 -2.20 19.48
CA GLY A 253 0.35 -1.02 19.42
C GLY A 253 0.10 0.03 20.52
N LYS A 254 -0.65 -0.33 21.58
CA LYS A 254 -0.94 0.58 22.69
C LYS A 254 0.24 0.67 23.66
N GLU A 255 0.35 1.80 24.36
CA GLU A 255 1.37 1.99 25.38
C GLU A 255 1.32 0.86 26.45
N GLY A 256 2.51 0.40 26.85
CA GLY A 256 2.67 -0.71 27.83
C GLY A 256 2.49 -2.12 27.24
N GLN A 257 2.13 -2.26 25.97
CA GLN A 257 2.07 -3.57 25.31
C GLN A 257 3.44 -3.99 24.77
N THR A 258 3.73 -5.29 24.85
CA THR A 258 4.95 -5.86 24.29
C THR A 258 4.62 -6.64 23.02
N VAL A 259 5.40 -6.43 21.97
CA VAL A 259 5.26 -7.17 20.70
C VAL A 259 5.50 -8.67 20.99
N PRO A 260 4.56 -9.56 20.63
CA PRO A 260 4.75 -11.00 20.85
C PRO A 260 5.91 -11.53 20.00
N ALA A 261 6.63 -12.52 20.54
CA ALA A 261 7.69 -13.21 19.80
C ALA A 261 7.10 -13.97 18.61
N MET A 262 7.73 -13.83 17.46
CA MET A 262 7.32 -14.51 16.23
C MET A 262 8.12 -15.81 16.08
N SER A 263 7.42 -16.96 16.03
CA SER A 263 8.09 -18.22 15.76
C SER A 263 8.56 -18.30 14.30
N THR A 264 9.54 -19.15 14.02
CA THR A 264 10.03 -19.40 12.65
C THR A 264 8.89 -19.86 11.73
N GLU A 265 8.01 -20.74 12.22
CA GLU A 265 6.86 -21.24 11.47
C GLU A 265 5.87 -20.14 11.14
N TRP A 266 5.71 -19.16 12.05
CA TRP A 266 4.83 -18.01 11.81
C TRP A 266 5.43 -17.05 10.78
N ILE A 267 6.74 -16.77 10.86
CA ILE A 267 7.48 -15.98 9.88
C ILE A 267 7.36 -16.60 8.49
N ASP A 268 7.58 -17.92 8.38
CA ASP A 268 7.43 -18.67 7.14
C ASP A 268 5.99 -18.61 6.60
N THR A 269 5.00 -18.68 7.48
CA THR A 269 3.59 -18.56 7.10
C THR A 269 3.29 -17.17 6.51
N ILE A 270 3.81 -16.11 7.13
CA ILE A 270 3.68 -14.74 6.59
C ILE A 270 4.33 -14.65 5.23
N SER A 271 5.58 -15.09 5.09
CA SER A 271 6.32 -15.06 3.83
C SER A 271 5.55 -15.78 2.71
N LYS A 272 5.06 -17.00 2.97
CA LYS A 272 4.26 -17.78 2.02
C LYS A 272 2.98 -17.05 1.59
N ARG A 273 2.31 -16.35 2.52
CA ARG A 273 1.12 -15.56 2.19
C ARG A 273 1.42 -14.34 1.30
N TYR A 274 2.56 -13.68 1.51
CA TYR A 274 3.00 -12.60 0.62
C TYR A 274 3.32 -13.13 -0.77
N ILE A 275 4.01 -14.28 -0.86
CA ILE A 275 4.32 -14.96 -2.13
C ILE A 275 3.01 -15.42 -2.81
N GLU A 276 2.08 -16.04 -2.07
CA GLU A 276 0.77 -16.45 -2.59
C GLU A 276 0.03 -15.26 -3.23
N LEU A 277 0.04 -14.10 -2.57
CA LEU A 277 -0.61 -12.91 -3.13
C LEU A 277 0.09 -12.44 -4.40
N TYR A 278 1.43 -12.44 -4.44
CA TYR A 278 2.17 -12.14 -5.66
C TYR A 278 1.73 -13.05 -6.80
N GLU A 279 1.77 -14.37 -6.59
CA GLU A 279 1.42 -15.37 -7.61
C GLU A 279 -0.02 -15.24 -8.06
N GLN A 280 -0.94 -14.92 -7.14
CA GLN A 280 -2.35 -14.72 -7.48
C GLN A 280 -2.58 -13.40 -8.24
N VAL A 281 -1.97 -12.29 -7.82
CA VAL A 281 -2.20 -10.98 -8.46
C VAL A 281 -1.50 -10.87 -9.81
N ILE A 282 -0.26 -11.37 -9.91
CA ILE A 282 0.56 -11.30 -11.14
C ILE A 282 0.17 -12.42 -12.12
N GLY A 283 -0.24 -13.58 -11.61
CA GLY A 283 -0.52 -14.78 -12.41
C GLY A 283 0.73 -15.56 -12.79
N GLU A 284 1.88 -15.27 -12.16
CA GLU A 284 3.18 -15.90 -12.42
C GLU A 284 3.79 -16.43 -11.13
N LYS A 285 4.64 -17.45 -11.25
CA LYS A 285 5.39 -17.97 -10.10
C LYS A 285 6.41 -16.96 -9.59
N PHE A 286 6.46 -16.81 -8.26
CA PHE A 286 7.46 -15.99 -7.61
C PHE A 286 8.84 -16.68 -7.68
N ILE A 287 9.83 -15.95 -8.21
CA ILE A 287 11.22 -16.42 -8.28
C ILE A 287 12.05 -15.53 -7.35
N PRO A 288 12.41 -16.03 -6.16
CA PRO A 288 13.21 -15.26 -5.23
C PRO A 288 14.62 -15.03 -5.78
N GLN A 289 15.14 -13.83 -5.61
CA GLN A 289 16.52 -13.51 -5.96
C GLN A 289 17.30 -13.19 -4.69
N GLN A 290 18.52 -13.71 -4.60
CA GLN A 290 19.43 -13.38 -3.50
C GLN A 290 20.54 -12.50 -4.07
N LEU A 291 20.39 -11.19 -3.86
CA LEU A 291 21.42 -10.21 -4.20
C LEU A 291 22.09 -9.74 -2.91
N SER A 292 23.41 -9.75 -2.89
CA SER A 292 24.19 -9.11 -1.85
C SER A 292 23.97 -7.58 -1.85
N GLU A 293 24.32 -6.93 -0.76
CA GLU A 293 24.29 -5.45 -0.68
C GLU A 293 25.19 -4.82 -1.76
N GLU A 294 26.33 -5.44 -2.07
CA GLU A 294 27.25 -4.94 -3.09
C GLU A 294 26.67 -5.08 -4.51
N GLU A 295 26.04 -6.21 -4.83
CA GLU A 295 25.37 -6.41 -6.12
C GLU A 295 24.21 -5.44 -6.28
N THR A 296 23.38 -5.28 -5.24
CA THR A 296 22.28 -4.31 -5.21
C THR A 296 22.80 -2.88 -5.43
N TYR A 297 23.89 -2.49 -4.75
CA TYR A 297 24.50 -1.17 -4.94
C TYR A 297 24.97 -0.96 -6.39
N LYS A 298 25.64 -1.95 -6.98
CA LYS A 298 26.16 -1.89 -8.37
C LYS A 298 25.03 -1.69 -9.39
N VAL A 299 23.93 -2.46 -9.27
CA VAL A 299 22.83 -2.33 -10.24
C VAL A 299 22.07 -1.00 -10.07
N ILE A 300 21.97 -0.47 -8.86
CA ILE A 300 21.41 0.86 -8.61
C ILE A 300 22.29 1.93 -9.26
N CYS A 301 23.61 1.92 -9.05
CA CYS A 301 24.51 2.90 -9.65
C CYS A 301 24.43 2.86 -11.18
N ALA A 302 24.46 1.67 -11.78
CA ALA A 302 24.35 1.52 -13.23
C ALA A 302 23.01 2.00 -13.80
N SER A 303 21.93 1.88 -13.03
CA SER A 303 20.62 2.44 -13.42
C SER A 303 20.60 3.97 -13.30
N LEU A 304 21.14 4.53 -12.23
CA LEU A 304 21.23 5.98 -12.04
C LEU A 304 22.06 6.66 -13.14
N GLU A 305 23.18 6.06 -13.56
CA GLU A 305 23.98 6.55 -14.69
C GLU A 305 23.24 6.63 -16.03
N LYS A 306 22.22 5.77 -16.23
CA LYS A 306 21.38 5.78 -17.45
C LYS A 306 20.24 6.80 -17.38
N LEU A 307 19.86 7.22 -16.18
CA LEU A 307 18.74 8.13 -15.91
C LEU A 307 19.20 9.58 -15.72
N SER A 308 20.52 9.80 -15.54
CA SER A 308 21.18 11.11 -15.51
C SER A 308 21.42 11.65 -16.93
#